data_0a19c761579627c6dfc905b821c01cdb
#
_entry.id   0a19c761579627c6dfc905b821c01cdb
#
_cell.length_a   1.000
_cell.length_b   1.000
_cell.length_c   1.000
_cell.angle_alpha   90.00
_cell.angle_beta   90.00
_cell.angle_gamma   90.00
#
_symmetry.space_group_name_H-M   'P 1'
#
loop_
_entity.id
_entity.type
_entity.pdbx_description
1 polymer ?
#
loop_
_entity_poly.entity_id
_entity_poly.type
_entity_poly.pdbx_seq_one_letter_code
_entity_poly.pdbx_strand_id
1 'polypeptide(L)'
;IATCDWSSDVLFRSQYLSAKGLEQLLQTINKVHRQINPKLKIEGILLTMTDNRTNYGRQIDTLIRQAYGKHIKVFGQTIPHSVRAAEISAAGKSIFVHDPKGKVAEAYKSLTKEVLADAEKQRKRQSEQLR
;
A
#
# COMPACT_ATOMS: atom_id res chain seq x y z
N ILE A 1 29.81 3.86 -16.50
CA ILE A 1 28.44 3.89 -15.97
C ILE A 1 27.69 2.96 -16.87
N ALA A 2 27.46 1.77 -16.37
CA ALA A 2 26.57 0.86 -16.99
C ALA A 2 25.32 1.67 -17.33
N THR A 3 25.06 1.87 -18.59
CA THR A 3 23.75 2.15 -19.10
C THR A 3 22.93 1.06 -18.49
N CYS A 4 22.26 1.44 -17.44
CA CYS A 4 21.50 0.55 -16.65
C CYS A 4 20.59 -0.19 -17.58
N ASP A 5 20.88 -1.39 -17.73
CA ASP A 5 19.89 -2.40 -17.83
C ASP A 5 19.13 -2.38 -16.50
N TRP A 6 18.48 -1.24 -16.27
CA TRP A 6 17.47 -1.01 -15.23
C TRP A 6 16.21 -1.75 -15.60
N SER A 7 16.36 -2.64 -16.55
CA SER A 7 15.40 -3.60 -16.97
C SER A 7 15.03 -4.52 -15.83
N SER A 8 14.14 -5.36 -16.08
CA SER A 8 13.50 -6.38 -15.28
C SER A 8 14.22 -6.86 -14.00
N ASP A 9 15.55 -6.98 -13.99
CA ASP A 9 16.30 -7.52 -12.85
C ASP A 9 16.35 -6.59 -11.63
N VAL A 10 16.47 -5.29 -11.82
CA VAL A 10 16.49 -4.33 -10.71
C VAL A 10 15.07 -4.13 -10.17
N LEU A 11 14.07 -4.07 -11.05
CA LEU A 11 12.66 -4.03 -10.63
C LEU A 11 12.27 -5.33 -9.92
N PHE A 12 12.72 -6.46 -10.40
CA PHE A 12 12.53 -7.76 -9.77
C PHE A 12 13.15 -7.79 -8.36
N ARG A 13 14.39 -7.36 -8.22
CA ARG A 13 15.08 -7.31 -6.93
C ARG A 13 14.43 -6.32 -5.97
N SER A 14 14.02 -5.15 -6.43
CA SER A 14 13.39 -4.13 -5.58
C SER A 14 12.03 -4.59 -5.07
N GLN A 15 11.23 -5.25 -5.87
CA GLN A 15 9.92 -5.77 -5.46
C GLN A 15 10.06 -6.97 -4.52
N TYR A 16 11.02 -7.85 -4.76
CA TYR A 16 11.34 -8.94 -3.83
C TYR A 16 11.85 -8.41 -2.49
N LEU A 17 12.75 -7.41 -2.52
CA LEU A 17 13.24 -6.75 -1.31
C LEU A 17 12.12 -6.04 -0.56
N SER A 18 11.14 -5.47 -1.26
CA SER A 18 9.97 -4.86 -0.63
C SER A 18 9.10 -5.89 0.09
N ALA A 19 8.89 -7.07 -0.50
CA ALA A 19 8.16 -8.16 0.13
C ALA A 19 8.89 -8.69 1.37
N LYS A 20 10.22 -8.84 1.29
CA LYS A 20 11.04 -9.23 2.44
C LYS A 20 11.09 -8.14 3.52
N GLY A 21 11.15 -6.88 3.12
CA GLY A 21 11.08 -5.73 4.02
C GLY A 21 9.75 -5.66 4.77
N LEU A 22 8.65 -6.06 4.16
CA LEU A 22 7.34 -6.14 4.80
C LEU A 22 7.35 -7.13 5.97
N GLU A 23 7.97 -8.29 5.80
CA GLU A 23 8.11 -9.27 6.89
C GLU A 23 8.86 -8.69 8.08
N GLN A 24 9.99 -8.03 7.84
CA GLN A 24 10.78 -7.38 8.89
C GLN A 24 10.01 -6.24 9.57
N LEU A 25 9.27 -5.45 8.80
CA LEU A 25 8.41 -4.39 9.32
C LEU A 25 7.33 -4.95 10.25
N LEU A 26 6.66 -6.03 9.86
CA LEU A 26 5.64 -6.68 10.68
C LEU A 26 6.22 -7.24 11.99
N GLN A 27 7.43 -7.80 11.96
CA GLN A 27 8.14 -8.21 13.17
C GLN A 27 8.43 -7.01 14.09
N THR A 28 8.85 -5.88 13.53
CA THR A 28 9.09 -4.65 14.29
C THR A 28 7.78 -4.11 14.89
N ILE A 29 6.70 -4.07 14.12
CA ILE A 29 5.38 -3.66 14.62
C ILE A 29 4.93 -4.55 15.78
N ASN A 30 5.12 -5.86 15.69
CA ASN A 30 4.80 -6.78 16.77
C ASN A 30 5.61 -6.51 18.04
N LYS A 31 6.90 -6.18 17.92
CA LYS A 31 7.73 -5.78 19.08
C LYS A 31 7.20 -4.49 19.70
N VAL A 32 6.90 -3.47 18.89
CA VAL A 32 6.33 -2.20 19.36
C VAL A 32 4.98 -2.42 20.04
N HIS A 33 4.12 -3.24 19.46
CA HIS A 33 2.82 -3.57 20.05
C HIS A 33 2.97 -4.23 21.44
N ARG A 34 3.92 -5.14 21.59
CA ARG A 34 4.10 -5.87 22.86
C ARG A 34 4.81 -5.05 23.93
N GLN A 35 5.78 -4.23 23.57
CA GLN A 35 6.70 -3.59 24.50
C GLN A 35 6.41 -2.12 24.76
N ILE A 36 5.83 -1.41 23.76
CA ILE A 36 5.71 0.04 23.81
C ILE A 36 4.25 0.47 23.78
N ASN A 37 3.46 -0.01 22.81
CA ASN A 37 2.09 0.44 22.62
C ASN A 37 1.14 -0.74 22.32
N PRO A 38 0.54 -1.33 23.35
CA PRO A 38 -0.42 -2.43 23.17
C PRO A 38 -1.70 -2.04 22.39
N LYS A 39 -1.96 -0.74 22.23
CA LYS A 39 -3.12 -0.23 21.48
C LYS A 39 -2.83 -0.06 19.99
N LEU A 40 -1.59 -0.27 19.56
CA LEU A 40 -1.21 -0.17 18.15
C LEU A 40 -1.97 -1.23 17.33
N LYS A 41 -2.65 -0.78 16.29
CA LYS A 41 -3.37 -1.64 15.34
C LYS A 41 -2.86 -1.41 13.93
N ILE A 42 -2.82 -2.48 13.15
CA ILE A 42 -2.53 -2.39 11.71
C ILE A 42 -3.88 -2.23 10.99
N GLU A 43 -4.08 -1.11 10.32
CA GLU A 43 -5.29 -0.86 9.52
C GLU A 43 -5.31 -1.69 8.23
N GLY A 44 -4.15 -1.88 7.63
CA GLY A 44 -4.02 -2.68 6.42
C GLY A 44 -2.69 -2.48 5.70
N ILE A 45 -2.54 -3.19 4.61
CA ILE A 45 -1.41 -3.11 3.70
C ILE A 45 -1.88 -2.45 2.41
N LEU A 46 -1.23 -1.36 2.01
CA LEU A 46 -1.46 -0.68 0.74
C LEU A 46 -0.29 -0.93 -0.21
N LEU A 47 -0.59 -1.44 -1.39
CA LEU A 47 0.39 -1.61 -2.45
C LEU A 47 0.50 -0.32 -3.27
N THR A 48 1.69 0.24 -3.33
CA THR A 48 1.98 1.48 -4.05
C THR A 48 2.97 1.25 -5.17
N MET A 49 3.03 2.18 -6.13
CA MET A 49 3.92 2.12 -7.29
C MET A 49 3.76 0.81 -8.10
N THR A 50 2.52 0.33 -8.16
CA THR A 50 2.21 -0.92 -8.86
C THR A 50 2.26 -0.74 -10.37
N ASP A 51 2.82 -1.72 -11.07
CA ASP A 51 2.73 -1.81 -12.52
C ASP A 51 1.98 -3.08 -12.92
N ASN A 52 0.69 -2.94 -13.13
CA ASN A 52 -0.19 -4.05 -13.51
C ASN A 52 -0.02 -4.49 -14.98
N ARG A 53 0.82 -3.80 -15.75
CA ARG A 53 1.13 -4.19 -17.13
C ARG A 53 2.11 -5.35 -17.18
N THR A 54 2.90 -5.54 -16.12
CA THR A 54 3.87 -6.64 -16.03
C THR A 54 3.25 -7.85 -15.35
N ASN A 55 3.56 -9.04 -15.86
CA ASN A 55 3.16 -10.30 -15.22
C ASN A 55 3.70 -10.40 -13.79
N TYR A 56 4.91 -9.89 -13.59
CA TYR A 56 5.59 -9.93 -12.30
C TYR A 56 4.88 -9.04 -11.25
N GLY A 57 4.49 -7.82 -11.62
CA GLY A 57 3.73 -6.95 -10.70
C GLY A 57 2.44 -7.61 -10.23
N ARG A 58 1.73 -8.30 -11.12
CA ARG A 58 0.52 -9.08 -10.78
C ARG A 58 0.82 -10.28 -9.88
N GLN A 59 1.94 -10.95 -10.10
CA GLN A 59 2.35 -12.09 -9.25
C GLN A 59 2.66 -11.65 -7.82
N ILE A 60 3.35 -10.53 -7.63
CA ILE A 60 3.65 -9.99 -6.30
C ILE A 60 2.38 -9.54 -5.58
N ASP A 61 1.46 -8.87 -6.25
CA ASP A 61 0.15 -8.51 -5.68
C ASP A 61 -0.58 -9.77 -5.17
N THR A 62 -0.67 -10.78 -6.02
CA THR A 62 -1.30 -12.06 -5.67
C THR A 62 -0.60 -12.73 -4.49
N LEU A 63 0.73 -12.77 -4.49
CA LEU A 63 1.53 -13.39 -3.44
C LEU A 63 1.32 -12.70 -2.08
N ILE A 64 1.35 -11.37 -2.05
CA ILE A 64 1.12 -10.61 -0.82
C ILE A 64 -0.31 -10.82 -0.32
N ARG A 65 -1.31 -10.81 -1.18
CA ARG A 65 -2.70 -11.09 -0.80
C ARG A 65 -2.90 -12.50 -0.26
N GLN A 66 -2.25 -13.49 -0.84
CA GLN A 66 -2.30 -14.87 -0.36
C GLN A 66 -1.56 -15.05 0.97
N ALA A 67 -0.38 -14.47 1.10
CA ALA A 67 0.45 -14.62 2.29
C ALA A 67 -0.12 -13.88 3.52
N TYR A 68 -0.62 -12.67 3.33
CA TYR A 68 -1.02 -11.79 4.45
C TYR A 68 -2.52 -11.52 4.53
N GLY A 69 -3.26 -11.68 3.45
CA GLY A 69 -4.68 -11.31 3.38
C GLY A 69 -5.62 -12.02 4.35
N LYS A 70 -5.20 -13.16 4.90
CA LYS A 70 -5.95 -13.90 5.93
C LYS A 70 -5.81 -13.27 7.33
N HIS A 71 -4.72 -12.59 7.59
CA HIS A 71 -4.37 -12.07 8.92
C HIS A 71 -4.42 -10.55 8.98
N ILE A 72 -4.08 -9.87 7.89
CA ILE A 72 -4.02 -8.43 7.77
C ILE A 72 -4.80 -8.04 6.52
N LYS A 73 -5.65 -7.01 6.62
CA LYS A 73 -6.32 -6.49 5.46
C LYS A 73 -5.31 -5.98 4.44
N VAL A 74 -5.41 -6.44 3.19
CA VAL A 74 -4.73 -5.83 2.05
C VAL A 74 -5.77 -5.03 1.29
N PHE A 75 -5.57 -3.71 1.16
CA PHE A 75 -6.52 -2.85 0.46
C PHE A 75 -6.72 -3.31 -0.98
N GLY A 76 -7.97 -3.28 -1.43
CA GLY A 76 -8.32 -3.64 -2.81
C GLY A 76 -7.76 -2.65 -3.80
N GLN A 77 -7.76 -1.36 -3.42
CA GLN A 77 -7.19 -0.30 -4.22
C GLN A 77 -5.66 -0.32 -4.15
N THR A 78 -5.01 -0.25 -5.30
CA THR A 78 -3.56 -0.06 -5.42
C THR A 78 -3.25 1.31 -5.98
N ILE A 79 -2.08 1.86 -5.65
CA ILE A 79 -1.62 3.14 -6.21
C ILE A 79 -0.66 2.84 -7.37
N PRO A 80 -1.01 3.18 -8.61
CA PRO A 80 -0.17 2.91 -9.75
C PRO A 80 1.06 3.83 -9.79
N HIS A 81 2.12 3.35 -10.42
CA HIS A 81 3.27 4.19 -10.72
C HIS A 81 2.88 5.29 -11.72
N SER A 82 3.32 6.52 -11.44
CA SER A 82 3.09 7.67 -12.32
C SER A 82 4.25 8.65 -12.24
N VAL A 83 4.74 9.08 -13.38
CA VAL A 83 5.76 10.15 -13.49
C VAL A 83 5.24 11.46 -12.91
N ARG A 84 4.00 11.82 -13.19
CA ARG A 84 3.36 13.03 -12.64
C ARG A 84 3.27 13.02 -11.11
N ALA A 85 3.04 11.85 -10.53
CA ALA A 85 3.07 11.70 -9.08
C ALA A 85 4.49 11.91 -8.50
N ALA A 86 5.54 11.53 -9.22
CA ALA A 86 6.92 11.80 -8.81
C ALA A 86 7.26 13.29 -8.86
N GLU A 87 6.70 14.03 -9.80
CA GLU A 87 6.91 15.49 -9.96
C GLU A 87 6.34 16.32 -8.82
N ILE A 88 5.33 15.85 -8.11
CA ILE A 88 4.67 16.59 -7.03
C ILE A 88 5.62 16.95 -5.89
N SER A 89 6.61 16.11 -5.61
CA SER A 89 7.61 16.36 -4.59
C SER A 89 8.47 17.58 -4.92
N ALA A 90 8.84 17.74 -6.19
CA ALA A 90 9.58 18.91 -6.68
C ALA A 90 8.69 20.14 -6.78
N ALA A 91 7.43 19.99 -7.16
CA ALA A 91 6.47 21.06 -7.31
C ALA A 91 5.89 21.57 -5.97
N GLY A 92 6.05 20.84 -4.89
CA GLY A 92 5.48 21.16 -3.58
C GLY A 92 3.96 21.28 -3.57
N LYS A 93 3.28 20.55 -4.45
CA LYS A 93 1.82 20.57 -4.62
C LYS A 93 1.19 19.21 -4.33
N SER A 94 -0.08 19.22 -3.93
CA SER A 94 -0.83 17.99 -3.81
C SER A 94 -1.12 17.37 -5.18
N ILE A 95 -1.18 16.04 -5.26
CA ILE A 95 -1.58 15.32 -6.48
C ILE A 95 -2.97 15.76 -6.97
N PHE A 96 -3.87 16.12 -6.07
CA PHE A 96 -5.20 16.59 -6.40
C PHE A 96 -5.23 17.97 -7.06
N VAL A 97 -4.17 18.76 -6.88
CA VAL A 97 -3.98 20.05 -7.54
C VAL A 97 -3.16 19.91 -8.81
N HIS A 98 -2.11 19.07 -8.77
CA HIS A 98 -1.18 18.91 -9.90
C HIS A 98 -1.78 18.07 -11.03
N ASP A 99 -2.47 16.99 -10.70
CA ASP A 99 -3.10 16.08 -11.67
C ASP A 99 -4.45 15.55 -11.15
N PRO A 100 -5.48 16.41 -11.06
CA PRO A 100 -6.76 16.07 -10.41
C PRO A 100 -7.56 14.97 -11.12
N LYS A 101 -7.30 14.74 -12.40
CA LYS A 101 -7.94 13.70 -13.23
C LYS A 101 -7.03 12.51 -13.50
N GLY A 102 -5.84 12.51 -12.91
CA GLY A 102 -4.87 11.44 -13.08
C GLY A 102 -5.26 10.16 -12.34
N LYS A 103 -4.76 9.04 -12.84
CA LYS A 103 -5.02 7.71 -12.25
C LYS A 103 -4.61 7.62 -10.78
N VAL A 104 -3.56 8.32 -10.38
CA VAL A 104 -3.09 8.33 -8.99
C VAL A 104 -4.06 9.10 -8.10
N ALA A 105 -4.55 10.26 -8.53
CA ALA A 105 -5.55 11.02 -7.78
C ALA A 105 -6.85 10.23 -7.60
N GLU A 106 -7.31 9.55 -8.65
CA GLU A 106 -8.48 8.67 -8.57
C GLU A 106 -8.25 7.47 -7.65
N ALA A 107 -7.06 6.87 -7.71
CA ALA A 107 -6.69 5.78 -6.82
C ALA A 107 -6.72 6.19 -5.34
N TYR A 108 -6.20 7.35 -4.98
CA TYR A 108 -6.28 7.89 -3.62
C TYR A 108 -7.72 8.21 -3.18
N LYS A 109 -8.56 8.73 -4.08
CA LYS A 109 -9.99 8.93 -3.79
C LYS A 109 -10.70 7.60 -3.50
N SER A 110 -10.42 6.58 -4.29
CA SER A 110 -10.99 5.24 -4.10
C SER A 110 -10.51 4.60 -2.80
N LEU A 111 -9.22 4.73 -2.49
CA LEU A 111 -8.65 4.30 -1.22
C LEU A 111 -9.34 4.98 -0.03
N THR A 112 -9.54 6.28 -0.11
CA THR A 112 -10.23 7.04 0.95
C THR A 112 -11.63 6.50 1.21
N LYS A 113 -12.39 6.19 0.15
CA LYS A 113 -13.72 5.58 0.28
C LYS A 113 -13.66 4.21 0.94
N GLU A 114 -12.68 3.40 0.58
CA GLU A 114 -12.47 2.08 1.19
C GLU A 114 -12.15 2.18 2.68
N VAL A 115 -11.25 3.08 3.08
CA VAL A 115 -10.89 3.31 4.47
C VAL A 115 -12.07 3.82 5.29
N LEU A 116 -12.85 4.76 4.75
CA LEU A 116 -14.05 5.29 5.43
C LEU A 116 -15.11 4.21 5.63
N ALA A 117 -15.36 3.39 4.61
CA ALA A 117 -16.32 2.29 4.72
C ALA A 117 -15.92 1.26 5.79
N ASP A 118 -14.63 0.99 5.93
CA ASP A 118 -14.13 0.10 6.98
C ASP A 118 -14.26 0.72 8.38
N ALA A 119 -13.95 2.00 8.52
CA ALA A 119 -14.13 2.72 9.78
C ALA A 119 -15.59 2.71 10.24
N GLU A 120 -16.53 2.88 9.32
CA GLU A 120 -17.98 2.80 9.63
C GLU A 120 -18.39 1.37 10.06
N LYS A 121 -17.89 0.34 9.39
CA LYS A 121 -18.13 -1.06 9.76
C LYS A 121 -17.61 -1.37 11.17
N GLN A 122 -16.41 -0.87 11.50
CA GLN A 122 -15.83 -1.05 12.83
C GLN A 122 -16.66 -0.35 13.90
N ARG A 123 -17.11 0.89 13.67
CA ARG A 123 -17.98 1.62 14.61
C ARG A 123 -19.29 0.87 14.85
N LYS A 124 -19.93 0.36 13.80
CA LYS A 124 -21.17 -0.42 13.93
C LYS A 124 -20.97 -1.68 14.77
N ARG A 125 -19.90 -2.44 14.52
CA ARG A 125 -19.59 -3.64 15.32
C ARG A 125 -19.35 -3.31 16.79
N GLN A 126 -18.65 -2.23 17.09
CA GLN A 126 -18.44 -1.78 18.47
C GLN A 126 -19.74 -1.39 19.16
N SER A 127 -20.64 -0.70 18.46
CA SER A 127 -21.93 -0.31 19.02
C SER A 127 -22.85 -1.52 19.26
N GLU A 128 -22.77 -2.55 18.45
CA GLU A 128 -23.53 -3.79 18.64
C GLU A 128 -23.00 -4.63 19.82
N GLN A 129 -21.68 -4.62 20.06
CA GLN A 129 -21.08 -5.33 21.21
C GLN A 129 -21.36 -4.65 22.56
N LEU A 130 -21.70 -3.37 22.57
CA LEU A 130 -22.04 -2.60 23.77
C LEU A 130 -23.54 -2.65 24.13
N ARG A 131 -24.36 -3.31 23.32
CA ARG A 131 -25.78 -3.55 23.59
C ARG A 131 -26.02 -4.94 24.15
#